data_4e6019916ffc3223de72c0e985818dfb
#
_entry.id   4e6019916ffc3223de72c0e985818dfb
#
_cell.length_a   1.000
_cell.length_b   1.000
_cell.length_c   1.000
_cell.angle_alpha   90.00
_cell.angle_beta   90.00
_cell.angle_gamma   90.00
#
_symmetry.space_group_name_H-M   'P 1'
#
loop_
_entity.id
_entity.type
_entity.pdbx_description
1 polymer ?
#
loop_
_entity_poly.entity_id
_entity_poly.type
_entity_poly.pdbx_seq_one_letter_code
_entity_poly.pdbx_strand_id
1 'polypeptide(L)'
;NAAMDLGARPMQALIKVIVPQITPGIISGALIAFTMSVDDFIISYFVTGQGVKNLSTVVYTMSKRVNPSINAISTLVVVIITVALLAINLLPMVVSKQQKKGKKNKWLVAVPVGVICVFALGLIFMKTGMDKNTLPYEGQTLRIYNAGEYIGENIISDFEEQTGARVVLELFDSNEQMYIKIANGESYDLLIPSDYMIQRLIKEDLVQPLNPELLDCMDLLVEDVKNLPYDPGNVYSVPYFWGTVGIVYDKTKVSEEELDEKGFDIFLDETYKGDIYLYDSERDSFMMALKALGYSMNTTDETELQEAYEWLEQCVQTMEPEIVTDEIIDNMAQGRKALGLIYSGDASYVMSENENMGFYLPNEGTNIWCDAMVIPSNAENVELAHEFINFVSSYEGAYDNSDYVGYTSPNEEVMATLSGEGGTYEGINAYIPRSDYEK
;
A
#
# COMPACT_ATOMS: atom_id res chain seq x y z
N ASN A 1 -56.04 -16.27 -0.92
CA ASN A 1 -57.23 -16.90 -1.48
C ASN A 1 -58.37 -15.89 -1.68
N ALA A 2 -58.79 -15.09 -0.65
CA ALA A 2 -59.93 -14.13 -0.78
C ALA A 2 -59.88 -13.17 -1.99
N ALA A 3 -58.67 -12.69 -2.37
CA ALA A 3 -58.54 -11.86 -3.55
C ALA A 3 -58.72 -12.64 -4.87
N MET A 4 -58.38 -13.90 -4.89
CA MET A 4 -58.57 -14.82 -6.03
C MET A 4 -60.04 -15.26 -6.12
N ASP A 5 -60.71 -15.44 -5.00
CA ASP A 5 -62.16 -15.72 -4.96
C ASP A 5 -63.01 -14.55 -5.49
N LEU A 6 -62.45 -13.34 -5.43
CA LEU A 6 -63.03 -12.12 -6.01
C LEU A 6 -62.59 -11.87 -7.46
N GLY A 7 -62.00 -12.88 -8.13
CA GLY A 7 -61.64 -12.81 -9.55
C GLY A 7 -60.28 -12.23 -9.89
N ALA A 8 -59.43 -11.97 -8.90
CA ALA A 8 -58.08 -11.48 -9.19
C ALA A 8 -57.17 -12.61 -9.73
N ARG A 9 -56.36 -12.32 -10.74
CA ARG A 9 -55.33 -13.28 -11.20
C ARG A 9 -54.26 -13.44 -10.15
N PRO A 10 -53.59 -14.63 -10.02
CA PRO A 10 -52.57 -14.89 -9.01
C PRO A 10 -51.49 -13.81 -8.91
N MET A 11 -50.99 -13.33 -10.02
CA MET A 11 -49.99 -12.28 -10.09
C MET A 11 -50.51 -10.91 -9.61
N GLN A 12 -51.81 -10.64 -9.84
CA GLN A 12 -52.43 -9.38 -9.36
C GLN A 12 -52.66 -9.44 -7.84
N ALA A 13 -53.02 -10.60 -7.30
CA ALA A 13 -53.14 -10.83 -5.86
C ALA A 13 -51.76 -10.70 -5.17
N LEU A 14 -50.72 -11.26 -5.78
CA LEU A 14 -49.32 -11.12 -5.30
C LEU A 14 -48.91 -9.64 -5.24
N ILE A 15 -48.96 -8.93 -6.37
CA ILE A 15 -48.40 -7.57 -6.47
C ILE A 15 -49.24 -6.54 -5.71
N LYS A 16 -50.61 -6.66 -5.76
CA LYS A 16 -51.47 -5.59 -5.19
C LYS A 16 -51.87 -5.86 -3.73
N VAL A 17 -51.76 -7.10 -3.24
CA VAL A 17 -52.20 -7.45 -1.87
C VAL A 17 -51.07 -7.96 -1.02
N ILE A 18 -50.29 -8.96 -1.50
CA ILE A 18 -49.27 -9.61 -0.69
C ILE A 18 -48.01 -8.77 -0.58
N VAL A 19 -47.42 -8.33 -1.70
CA VAL A 19 -46.19 -7.54 -1.72
C VAL A 19 -46.28 -6.28 -0.85
N PRO A 20 -47.34 -5.43 -0.90
CA PRO A 20 -47.46 -4.27 -0.04
C PRO A 20 -47.50 -4.63 1.46
N GLN A 21 -48.03 -5.80 1.83
CA GLN A 21 -48.09 -6.22 3.24
C GLN A 21 -46.76 -6.73 3.77
N ILE A 22 -45.94 -7.37 2.91
CA ILE A 22 -44.62 -7.89 3.27
C ILE A 22 -43.48 -6.93 3.01
N THR A 23 -43.74 -5.79 2.33
CA THR A 23 -42.72 -4.76 2.00
C THR A 23 -41.91 -4.30 3.21
N PRO A 24 -42.48 -4.04 4.40
CA PRO A 24 -41.65 -3.69 5.56
C PRO A 24 -40.66 -4.79 5.94
N GLY A 25 -41.05 -6.07 5.83
CA GLY A 25 -40.17 -7.21 6.07
C GLY A 25 -39.07 -7.33 5.02
N ILE A 26 -39.41 -7.11 3.73
CA ILE A 26 -38.42 -7.12 2.64
C ILE A 26 -37.39 -6.02 2.84
N ILE A 27 -37.80 -4.80 3.18
CA ILE A 27 -36.90 -3.67 3.43
C ILE A 27 -36.01 -3.95 4.64
N SER A 28 -36.55 -4.48 5.73
CA SER A 28 -35.76 -4.84 6.91
C SER A 28 -34.74 -5.93 6.61
N GLY A 29 -35.13 -6.96 5.84
CA GLY A 29 -34.22 -8.03 5.40
C GLY A 29 -33.11 -7.51 4.47
N ALA A 30 -33.45 -6.61 3.55
CA ALA A 30 -32.47 -5.99 2.66
C ALA A 30 -31.46 -5.11 3.42
N LEU A 31 -31.90 -4.37 4.46
CA LEU A 31 -31.02 -3.57 5.30
C LEU A 31 -30.08 -4.45 6.14
N ILE A 32 -30.57 -5.55 6.68
CA ILE A 32 -29.74 -6.52 7.41
C ILE A 32 -28.70 -7.15 6.47
N ALA A 33 -29.13 -7.59 5.27
CA ALA A 33 -28.23 -8.15 4.26
C ALA A 33 -27.17 -7.15 3.82
N PHE A 34 -27.54 -5.86 3.65
CA PHE A 34 -26.62 -4.79 3.35
C PHE A 34 -25.59 -4.57 4.47
N THR A 35 -26.04 -4.53 5.74
CA THR A 35 -25.15 -4.36 6.89
C THR A 35 -24.17 -5.54 6.99
N MET A 36 -24.65 -6.76 6.83
CA MET A 36 -23.79 -7.96 6.83
C MET A 36 -22.79 -7.97 5.67
N SER A 37 -23.19 -7.49 4.48
CA SER A 37 -22.30 -7.39 3.33
C SER A 37 -21.20 -6.35 3.50
N VAL A 38 -21.45 -5.29 4.25
CA VAL A 38 -20.43 -4.25 4.56
C VAL A 38 -19.44 -4.75 5.61
N ASP A 39 -19.88 -5.57 6.55
CA ASP A 39 -19.09 -6.06 7.70
C ASP A 39 -18.44 -7.43 7.46
N ASP A 40 -18.77 -8.10 6.34
CA ASP A 40 -18.29 -9.46 6.05
C ASP A 40 -16.94 -9.43 5.33
N PHE A 41 -15.86 -9.28 6.13
CA PHE A 41 -14.48 -9.32 5.65
C PHE A 41 -14.10 -10.71 5.14
N ILE A 42 -14.32 -11.76 5.94
CA ILE A 42 -13.79 -13.11 5.68
C ILE A 42 -14.30 -13.68 4.37
N ILE A 43 -15.62 -13.67 4.15
CA ILE A 43 -16.20 -14.21 2.92
C ILE A 43 -15.82 -13.34 1.71
N SER A 44 -15.84 -12.03 1.87
CA SER A 44 -15.48 -11.10 0.81
C SER A 44 -14.02 -11.23 0.40
N TYR A 45 -13.09 -11.38 1.34
CA TYR A 45 -11.66 -11.53 1.05
C TYR A 45 -11.35 -12.79 0.24
N PHE A 46 -11.99 -13.92 0.55
CA PHE A 46 -11.73 -15.19 -0.14
C PHE A 46 -12.58 -15.44 -1.40
N VAL A 47 -13.69 -14.74 -1.59
CA VAL A 47 -14.65 -15.02 -2.68
C VAL A 47 -14.66 -13.92 -3.77
N THR A 48 -14.28 -12.67 -3.45
CA THR A 48 -14.20 -11.62 -4.44
C THR A 48 -12.86 -11.66 -5.16
N GLY A 49 -12.89 -11.91 -6.48
CA GLY A 49 -11.70 -11.74 -7.32
C GLY A 49 -11.27 -10.27 -7.40
N GLN A 50 -10.14 -10.00 -8.05
CA GLN A 50 -9.40 -8.72 -8.09
C GLN A 50 -10.16 -7.45 -8.55
N GLY A 51 -11.45 -7.49 -8.77
CA GLY A 51 -12.22 -6.36 -9.33
C GLY A 51 -13.20 -5.65 -8.38
N VAL A 52 -13.52 -6.23 -7.22
CA VAL A 52 -14.54 -5.65 -6.32
C VAL A 52 -14.04 -5.71 -4.87
N LYS A 53 -13.66 -4.54 -4.34
CA LYS A 53 -13.29 -4.40 -2.93
C LYS A 53 -14.48 -3.87 -2.13
N ASN A 54 -14.82 -4.51 -1.01
CA ASN A 54 -15.75 -3.93 -0.04
C ASN A 54 -14.98 -3.10 1.01
N LEU A 55 -15.71 -2.31 1.82
CA LEU A 55 -15.09 -1.44 2.82
C LEU A 55 -14.20 -2.19 3.82
N SER A 56 -14.62 -3.39 4.25
CA SER A 56 -13.86 -4.20 5.21
C SER A 56 -12.57 -4.79 4.62
N THR A 57 -12.56 -5.16 3.34
CA THR A 57 -11.32 -5.60 2.66
C THR A 57 -10.37 -4.43 2.45
N VAL A 58 -10.87 -3.23 2.13
CA VAL A 58 -10.04 -2.03 2.01
C VAL A 58 -9.40 -1.65 3.36
N VAL A 59 -10.18 -1.68 4.46
CA VAL A 59 -9.66 -1.39 5.81
C VAL A 59 -8.60 -2.41 6.25
N TYR A 60 -8.78 -3.68 5.89
CA TYR A 60 -7.80 -4.73 6.23
C TYR A 60 -6.49 -4.61 5.44
N THR A 61 -6.58 -4.23 4.16
CA THR A 61 -5.37 -4.01 3.33
C THR A 61 -4.60 -2.74 3.70
N MET A 62 -5.16 -1.85 4.53
CA MET A 62 -4.48 -0.67 5.08
C MET A 62 -3.72 -1.05 6.35
N SER A 63 -2.58 -1.76 6.21
CA SER A 63 -1.91 -2.38 7.34
C SER A 63 -1.17 -1.39 8.26
N LYS A 64 -0.74 -0.24 7.77
CA LYS A 64 0.20 0.62 8.50
C LYS A 64 -0.42 1.81 9.26
N ARG A 65 -1.53 2.41 8.80
CA ARG A 65 -2.27 3.48 9.53
C ARG A 65 -3.72 3.54 9.09
N VAL A 66 -4.65 3.59 10.04
CA VAL A 66 -6.09 3.82 9.74
C VAL A 66 -6.29 5.30 9.44
N ASN A 67 -6.53 5.61 8.17
CA ASN A 67 -6.80 6.99 7.72
C ASN A 67 -8.01 7.60 8.44
N PRO A 68 -7.90 8.83 8.99
CA PRO A 68 -9.03 9.58 9.56
C PRO A 68 -10.24 9.70 8.59
N SER A 69 -10.00 9.72 7.29
CA SER A 69 -11.05 9.76 6.25
C SER A 69 -11.95 8.52 6.29
N ILE A 70 -11.40 7.33 6.56
CA ILE A 70 -12.18 6.09 6.68
C ILE A 70 -13.07 6.12 7.92
N ASN A 71 -12.55 6.62 9.04
CA ASN A 71 -13.34 6.81 10.24
C ASN A 71 -14.49 7.80 9.97
N ALA A 72 -14.24 8.87 9.20
CA ALA A 72 -15.26 9.83 8.80
C ALA A 72 -16.31 9.19 7.87
N ILE A 73 -15.90 8.42 6.86
CA ILE A 73 -16.80 7.70 5.94
C ILE A 73 -17.62 6.65 6.71
N SER A 74 -17.00 5.84 7.57
CA SER A 74 -17.68 4.83 8.39
C SER A 74 -18.71 5.47 9.31
N THR A 75 -18.36 6.57 9.97
CA THR A 75 -19.28 7.33 10.81
C THR A 75 -20.44 7.89 10.00
N LEU A 76 -20.19 8.42 8.81
CA LEU A 76 -21.20 8.97 7.92
C LEU A 76 -22.17 7.89 7.43
N VAL A 77 -21.66 6.70 7.06
CA VAL A 77 -22.47 5.54 6.68
C VAL A 77 -23.35 5.07 7.84
N VAL A 78 -22.80 4.96 9.06
CA VAL A 78 -23.57 4.57 10.25
C VAL A 78 -24.67 5.61 10.56
N VAL A 79 -24.37 6.90 10.47
CA VAL A 79 -25.34 7.97 10.67
C VAL A 79 -26.46 7.89 9.62
N ILE A 80 -26.13 7.72 8.34
CA ILE A 80 -27.12 7.60 7.26
C ILE A 80 -28.04 6.38 7.49
N ILE A 81 -27.47 5.22 7.81
CA ILE A 81 -28.24 4.00 8.09
C ILE A 81 -29.15 4.21 9.31
N THR A 82 -28.61 4.81 10.38
CA THR A 82 -29.40 5.08 11.60
C THR A 82 -30.57 6.02 11.33
N VAL A 83 -30.34 7.11 10.59
CA VAL A 83 -31.40 8.07 10.20
C VAL A 83 -32.44 7.39 9.31
N ALA A 84 -32.02 6.56 8.34
CA ALA A 84 -32.93 5.81 7.49
C ALA A 84 -33.79 4.82 8.29
N LEU A 85 -33.19 4.07 9.23
CA LEU A 85 -33.91 3.16 10.14
C LEU A 85 -34.91 3.90 11.03
N LEU A 86 -34.49 5.02 11.62
CA LEU A 86 -35.40 5.85 12.43
C LEU A 86 -36.56 6.40 11.58
N ALA A 87 -36.28 6.88 10.36
CA ALA A 87 -37.32 7.36 9.47
C ALA A 87 -38.31 6.25 9.10
N ILE A 88 -37.82 5.06 8.75
CA ILE A 88 -38.69 3.90 8.38
C ILE A 88 -39.56 3.44 9.56
N ASN A 89 -39.02 3.43 10.78
CA ASN A 89 -39.74 2.94 11.97
C ASN A 89 -40.65 4.01 12.61
N LEU A 90 -40.24 5.27 12.65
CA LEU A 90 -41.00 6.33 13.33
C LEU A 90 -42.05 6.99 12.44
N LEU A 91 -41.82 7.13 11.11
CA LEU A 91 -42.78 7.73 10.17
C LEU A 91 -44.15 7.02 10.17
N PRO A 92 -44.23 5.68 10.13
CA PRO A 92 -45.54 5.00 10.20
C PRO A 92 -46.26 5.23 11.53
N MET A 93 -45.56 5.33 12.68
CA MET A 93 -46.15 5.61 13.97
C MET A 93 -46.75 7.02 14.03
N VAL A 94 -46.04 8.01 13.49
CA VAL A 94 -46.50 9.43 13.46
C VAL A 94 -47.65 9.59 12.49
N VAL A 95 -47.60 8.93 11.30
CA VAL A 95 -48.67 8.97 10.29
C VAL A 95 -49.93 8.28 10.81
N SER A 96 -49.81 7.14 11.50
CA SER A 96 -50.97 6.43 12.06
C SER A 96 -51.68 7.19 13.19
N LYS A 97 -50.95 7.95 14.01
CA LYS A 97 -51.52 8.85 15.04
C LYS A 97 -52.28 10.04 14.45
N GLN A 98 -51.89 10.51 13.26
CA GLN A 98 -52.57 11.66 12.63
C GLN A 98 -53.77 11.27 11.76
N GLN A 99 -53.84 10.04 11.23
CA GLN A 99 -55.04 9.57 10.52
C GLN A 99 -56.31 9.53 11.43
N LYS A 100 -56.12 9.39 12.74
CA LYS A 100 -57.25 9.51 13.72
C LYS A 100 -57.77 10.91 13.88
N LYS A 101 -57.14 11.97 13.33
CA LYS A 101 -57.55 13.39 13.46
C LYS A 101 -58.03 14.04 12.15
N GLY A 102 -58.31 13.29 11.09
CA GLY A 102 -59.08 13.75 9.90
C GLY A 102 -58.43 14.81 9.02
N LYS A 103 -57.18 15.19 9.18
CA LYS A 103 -56.44 16.11 8.31
C LYS A 103 -55.36 15.40 7.48
N LYS A 104 -55.53 15.27 6.17
CA LYS A 104 -54.49 14.84 5.23
C LYS A 104 -53.41 15.91 5.13
N ASN A 105 -52.34 15.81 5.90
CA ASN A 105 -51.21 16.74 5.84
C ASN A 105 -50.20 16.25 4.81
N LYS A 106 -50.24 16.79 3.58
CA LYS A 106 -49.33 16.50 2.46
C LYS A 106 -47.89 16.83 2.77
N TRP A 107 -47.62 17.57 3.84
CA TRP A 107 -46.27 17.97 4.30
C TRP A 107 -45.42 16.81 4.85
N LEU A 108 -46.02 15.74 5.35
CA LEU A 108 -45.32 14.63 5.98
C LEU A 108 -44.63 13.69 4.99
N VAL A 109 -44.99 13.77 3.70
CA VAL A 109 -44.30 13.05 2.61
C VAL A 109 -43.31 14.01 1.92
N ALA A 110 -43.57 15.30 1.95
CA ALA A 110 -42.74 16.30 1.27
C ALA A 110 -41.40 16.57 1.98
N VAL A 111 -41.32 16.41 3.35
CA VAL A 111 -40.12 16.71 4.12
C VAL A 111 -38.98 15.71 3.83
N PRO A 112 -39.17 14.37 3.88
CA PRO A 112 -38.08 13.45 3.56
C PRO A 112 -37.66 13.51 2.09
N VAL A 113 -38.62 13.72 1.17
CA VAL A 113 -38.30 13.91 -0.26
C VAL A 113 -37.52 15.23 -0.47
N GLY A 114 -37.90 16.29 0.25
CA GLY A 114 -37.17 17.57 0.21
C GLY A 114 -35.75 17.47 0.73
N VAL A 115 -35.49 16.72 1.81
CA VAL A 115 -34.15 16.48 2.35
C VAL A 115 -33.29 15.69 1.38
N ILE A 116 -33.84 14.64 0.75
CA ILE A 116 -33.13 13.86 -0.28
C ILE A 116 -32.83 14.72 -1.51
N CYS A 117 -33.77 15.56 -1.93
CA CYS A 117 -33.56 16.48 -3.07
C CYS A 117 -32.52 17.57 -2.75
N VAL A 118 -32.50 18.12 -1.53
CA VAL A 118 -31.50 19.11 -1.11
C VAL A 118 -30.11 18.47 -1.02
N PHE A 119 -30.03 17.21 -0.57
CA PHE A 119 -28.75 16.49 -0.53
C PHE A 119 -28.27 16.14 -1.94
N ALA A 120 -29.16 15.69 -2.82
CA ALA A 120 -28.82 15.41 -4.23
C ALA A 120 -28.45 16.68 -5.00
N LEU A 121 -29.14 17.79 -4.74
CA LEU A 121 -28.80 19.12 -5.29
C LEU A 121 -27.49 19.66 -4.73
N GLY A 122 -27.19 19.41 -3.44
CA GLY A 122 -25.91 19.75 -2.82
C GLY A 122 -24.74 19.02 -3.48
N LEU A 123 -24.90 17.73 -3.74
CA LEU A 123 -23.90 16.92 -4.48
C LEU A 123 -23.76 17.36 -5.94
N ILE A 124 -24.83 17.78 -6.59
CA ILE A 124 -24.77 18.33 -7.95
C ILE A 124 -24.12 19.71 -7.94
N PHE A 125 -24.41 20.55 -6.96
CA PHE A 125 -23.80 21.89 -6.82
C PHE A 125 -22.29 21.83 -6.48
N MET A 126 -21.87 20.85 -5.69
CA MET A 126 -20.42 20.59 -5.47
C MET A 126 -19.72 20.14 -6.75
N LYS A 127 -20.41 19.46 -7.66
CA LYS A 127 -19.88 19.03 -8.96
C LYS A 127 -19.87 20.12 -10.04
N THR A 128 -20.67 21.18 -9.91
CA THR A 128 -20.82 22.24 -10.94
C THR A 128 -20.16 23.56 -10.58
N GLY A 129 -19.58 23.68 -9.38
CA GLY A 129 -18.92 24.90 -8.89
C GLY A 129 -17.42 24.97 -9.14
N MET A 130 -16.83 24.01 -9.84
CA MET A 130 -15.41 24.09 -10.22
C MET A 130 -15.31 24.89 -11.52
N ASP A 131 -14.59 25.99 -11.47
CA ASP A 131 -14.19 26.76 -12.64
C ASP A 131 -13.56 25.83 -13.69
N LYS A 132 -13.95 26.00 -14.93
CA LYS A 132 -13.38 25.29 -16.09
C LYS A 132 -12.00 25.84 -16.45
N ASN A 133 -11.04 25.77 -15.55
CA ASN A 133 -9.66 25.69 -15.95
C ASN A 133 -9.44 24.22 -16.31
N THR A 134 -9.35 23.90 -17.58
CA THR A 134 -8.92 22.57 -18.04
C THR A 134 -7.52 22.33 -17.49
N LEU A 135 -7.38 21.33 -16.63
CA LEU A 135 -6.10 20.94 -16.10
C LEU A 135 -5.24 20.30 -17.22
N PRO A 136 -3.91 20.36 -17.14
CA PRO A 136 -3.03 20.02 -18.26
C PRO A 136 -3.23 18.62 -18.84
N TYR A 137 -3.61 17.65 -18.00
CA TYR A 137 -3.77 16.24 -18.39
C TYR A 137 -5.21 15.72 -18.22
N GLU A 138 -6.22 16.61 -18.22
CA GLU A 138 -7.62 16.23 -18.06
C GLU A 138 -8.06 15.20 -19.12
N GLY A 139 -8.52 14.05 -18.64
CA GLY A 139 -9.01 12.94 -19.48
C GLY A 139 -7.94 11.94 -19.90
N GLN A 140 -6.68 12.14 -19.55
CA GLN A 140 -5.61 11.15 -19.71
C GLN A 140 -5.57 10.17 -18.52
N THR A 141 -5.03 8.98 -18.74
CA THR A 141 -4.91 7.94 -17.70
C THR A 141 -3.47 7.47 -17.64
N LEU A 142 -2.86 7.56 -16.46
CA LEU A 142 -1.53 7.04 -16.16
C LEU A 142 -1.66 5.64 -15.55
N ARG A 143 -1.04 4.64 -16.16
CA ARG A 143 -0.99 3.27 -15.64
C ARG A 143 0.34 3.01 -14.96
N ILE A 144 0.31 2.85 -13.64
CA ILE A 144 1.49 2.59 -12.80
C ILE A 144 1.45 1.13 -12.33
N TYR A 145 2.60 0.44 -12.38
CA TYR A 145 2.79 -0.90 -11.84
C TYR A 145 3.86 -0.85 -10.75
N ASN A 146 3.48 -1.04 -9.49
CA ASN A 146 4.31 -0.84 -8.31
C ASN A 146 4.21 -2.05 -7.38
N ALA A 147 5.11 -2.15 -6.41
CA ALA A 147 4.99 -3.10 -5.30
C ALA A 147 3.82 -2.76 -4.38
N GLY A 148 3.35 -3.73 -3.59
CA GLY A 148 2.34 -3.51 -2.56
C GLY A 148 2.86 -2.62 -1.42
N GLU A 149 1.97 -1.84 -0.78
CA GLU A 149 2.29 -0.98 0.38
C GLU A 149 3.47 0.02 0.14
N TYR A 150 3.71 0.43 -1.10
CA TYR A 150 4.92 1.10 -1.55
C TYR A 150 4.67 2.48 -2.18
N ILE A 151 3.57 3.15 -1.77
CA ILE A 151 3.23 4.52 -2.18
C ILE A 151 2.42 5.21 -1.09
N GLY A 152 2.68 6.50 -0.86
CA GLY A 152 1.98 7.32 0.12
C GLY A 152 0.48 7.43 -0.18
N GLU A 153 -0.31 7.49 0.88
CA GLU A 153 -1.77 7.41 0.80
C GLU A 153 -2.40 8.47 -0.09
N ASN A 154 -1.87 9.69 -0.06
CA ASN A 154 -2.44 10.83 -0.77
C ASN A 154 -1.76 11.11 -2.12
N ILE A 155 -0.62 10.48 -2.42
CA ILE A 155 0.19 10.74 -3.62
C ILE A 155 -0.65 10.69 -4.91
N ILE A 156 -1.47 9.65 -5.05
CA ILE A 156 -2.30 9.49 -6.26
C ILE A 156 -3.38 10.56 -6.32
N SER A 157 -4.10 10.80 -5.21
CA SER A 157 -5.19 11.76 -5.19
C SER A 157 -4.71 13.19 -5.43
N ASP A 158 -3.56 13.55 -4.88
CA ASP A 158 -2.99 14.88 -5.01
C ASP A 158 -2.45 15.11 -6.43
N PHE A 159 -1.84 14.08 -7.02
CA PHE A 159 -1.45 14.12 -8.43
C PHE A 159 -2.65 14.28 -9.37
N GLU A 160 -3.73 13.51 -9.14
CA GLU A 160 -4.97 13.61 -9.92
C GLU A 160 -5.62 15.01 -9.77
N GLU A 161 -5.60 15.59 -8.55
CA GLU A 161 -6.15 16.92 -8.28
C GLU A 161 -5.35 18.02 -9.00
N GLN A 162 -4.01 17.92 -9.00
CA GLN A 162 -3.14 18.90 -9.62
C GLN A 162 -3.14 18.84 -11.15
N THR A 163 -3.21 17.64 -11.71
CA THR A 163 -3.01 17.42 -13.15
C THR A 163 -4.30 17.22 -13.94
N GLY A 164 -5.37 16.76 -13.28
CA GLY A 164 -6.61 16.34 -13.93
C GLY A 164 -6.53 14.98 -14.60
N ALA A 165 -5.37 14.32 -14.54
CA ALA A 165 -5.20 12.94 -15.00
C ALA A 165 -5.91 11.96 -14.06
N ARG A 166 -6.17 10.76 -14.56
CA ARG A 166 -6.57 9.61 -13.74
C ARG A 166 -5.38 8.67 -13.58
N VAL A 167 -5.13 8.16 -12.38
CA VAL A 167 -4.12 7.14 -12.13
C VAL A 167 -4.77 5.77 -11.94
N VAL A 168 -4.22 4.75 -12.58
CA VAL A 168 -4.54 3.35 -12.36
C VAL A 168 -3.31 2.66 -11.81
N LEU A 169 -3.32 2.42 -10.50
CA LEU A 169 -2.26 1.69 -9.82
C LEU A 169 -2.58 0.20 -9.84
N GLU A 170 -1.68 -0.60 -10.41
CA GLU A 170 -1.65 -2.05 -10.27
C GLU A 170 -0.47 -2.45 -9.39
N LEU A 171 -0.59 -3.56 -8.66
CA LEU A 171 0.43 -4.03 -7.74
C LEU A 171 1.00 -5.36 -8.19
N PHE A 172 2.31 -5.54 -8.01
CA PHE A 172 2.99 -6.82 -8.20
C PHE A 172 3.51 -7.37 -6.86
N ASP A 173 3.56 -8.69 -6.78
CA ASP A 173 4.07 -9.39 -5.58
C ASP A 173 5.60 -9.59 -5.67
N SER A 174 6.17 -9.61 -6.89
CA SER A 174 7.62 -9.74 -7.11
C SER A 174 8.05 -9.08 -8.43
N ASN A 175 9.31 -8.66 -8.49
CA ASN A 175 9.93 -8.15 -9.71
C ASN A 175 9.86 -9.16 -10.88
N GLU A 176 9.96 -10.45 -10.58
CA GLU A 176 9.87 -11.54 -11.57
C GLU A 176 8.47 -11.63 -12.17
N GLN A 177 7.44 -11.49 -11.36
CA GLN A 177 6.04 -11.45 -11.82
C GLN A 177 5.79 -10.21 -12.70
N MET A 178 6.28 -9.05 -12.28
CA MET A 178 6.23 -7.82 -13.05
C MET A 178 6.92 -8.01 -14.41
N TYR A 179 8.16 -8.53 -14.41
CA TYR A 179 8.94 -8.79 -15.63
C TYR A 179 8.19 -9.68 -16.62
N ILE A 180 7.56 -10.77 -16.15
CA ILE A 180 6.81 -11.68 -17.03
C ILE A 180 5.71 -10.94 -17.79
N LYS A 181 4.96 -10.04 -17.14
CA LYS A 181 3.91 -9.24 -17.78
C LYS A 181 4.50 -8.29 -18.83
N ILE A 182 5.56 -7.56 -18.47
CA ILE A 182 6.21 -6.61 -19.38
C ILE A 182 6.80 -7.32 -20.59
N ALA A 183 7.51 -8.44 -20.40
CA ALA A 183 8.07 -9.24 -21.48
C ALA A 183 7.00 -9.85 -22.41
N ASN A 184 5.79 -10.09 -21.89
CA ASN A 184 4.63 -10.52 -22.69
C ASN A 184 3.89 -9.36 -23.38
N GLY A 185 4.36 -8.12 -23.25
CA GLY A 185 3.83 -6.96 -23.95
C GLY A 185 2.66 -6.27 -23.27
N GLU A 186 2.37 -6.52 -21.98
CA GLU A 186 1.42 -5.69 -21.23
C GLU A 186 1.94 -4.26 -21.17
N SER A 187 1.03 -3.30 -21.40
CA SER A 187 1.35 -1.87 -21.45
C SER A 187 1.08 -1.21 -20.11
N TYR A 188 2.10 -0.56 -19.60
CA TYR A 188 2.06 0.39 -18.48
C TYR A 188 2.78 1.67 -18.88
N ASP A 189 2.55 2.77 -18.16
CA ASP A 189 3.23 4.03 -18.41
C ASP A 189 4.42 4.24 -17.48
N LEU A 190 4.36 3.64 -16.28
CA LEU A 190 5.42 3.72 -15.27
C LEU A 190 5.54 2.40 -14.51
N LEU A 191 6.78 1.97 -14.27
CA LEU A 191 7.12 0.84 -13.38
C LEU A 191 8.03 1.32 -12.27
N ILE A 192 7.96 0.67 -11.10
CA ILE A 192 8.84 0.95 -9.96
C ILE A 192 9.50 -0.35 -9.49
N PRO A 193 10.44 -0.90 -10.25
CA PRO A 193 11.19 -2.11 -9.92
C PRO A 193 12.49 -1.84 -9.16
N SER A 194 13.08 -2.91 -8.65
CA SER A 194 14.40 -2.89 -8.04
C SER A 194 15.54 -2.83 -9.07
N ASP A 195 16.69 -2.36 -8.64
CA ASP A 195 17.91 -2.11 -9.43
C ASP A 195 18.32 -3.26 -10.35
N TYR A 196 18.39 -4.50 -9.84
CA TYR A 196 18.75 -5.68 -10.64
C TYR A 196 17.76 -5.97 -11.77
N MET A 197 16.49 -5.68 -11.53
CA MET A 197 15.44 -5.85 -12.54
C MET A 197 15.50 -4.71 -13.56
N ILE A 198 15.81 -3.48 -13.15
CA ILE A 198 16.05 -2.36 -14.08
C ILE A 198 17.19 -2.69 -15.03
N GLN A 199 18.30 -3.21 -14.50
CA GLN A 199 19.42 -3.65 -15.33
C GLN A 199 18.99 -4.68 -16.40
N ARG A 200 18.13 -5.62 -16.03
CA ARG A 200 17.58 -6.61 -16.96
C ARG A 200 16.67 -5.98 -18.00
N LEU A 201 15.76 -5.11 -17.59
CA LEU A 201 14.83 -4.41 -18.48
C LEU A 201 15.57 -3.54 -19.50
N ILE A 202 16.65 -2.85 -19.09
CA ILE A 202 17.51 -2.08 -19.98
C ILE A 202 18.20 -3.01 -21.00
N LYS A 203 18.79 -4.11 -20.54
CA LYS A 203 19.50 -5.06 -21.37
C LYS A 203 18.62 -5.73 -22.44
N GLU A 204 17.33 -5.86 -22.15
CA GLU A 204 16.34 -6.49 -23.03
C GLU A 204 15.52 -5.47 -23.83
N ASP A 205 15.89 -4.18 -23.82
CA ASP A 205 15.20 -3.07 -24.52
C ASP A 205 13.70 -2.94 -24.14
N LEU A 206 13.34 -3.29 -22.91
CA LEU A 206 11.97 -3.26 -22.41
C LEU A 206 11.58 -1.90 -21.77
N VAL A 207 12.56 -1.03 -21.54
CA VAL A 207 12.39 0.35 -21.06
C VAL A 207 13.03 1.33 -22.04
N GLN A 208 12.54 2.57 -22.04
CA GLN A 208 13.04 3.64 -22.90
C GLN A 208 13.84 4.68 -22.09
N PRO A 209 14.80 5.38 -22.73
CA PRO A 209 15.50 6.48 -22.09
C PRO A 209 14.53 7.57 -21.66
N LEU A 210 14.77 8.13 -20.48
CA LEU A 210 14.04 9.29 -19.98
C LEU A 210 14.41 10.53 -20.79
N ASN A 211 13.46 11.47 -20.91
CA ASN A 211 13.73 12.75 -21.52
C ASN A 211 14.22 13.75 -20.45
N PRO A 212 15.51 14.13 -20.44
CA PRO A 212 16.04 15.03 -19.43
C PRO A 212 15.44 16.45 -19.47
N GLU A 213 14.84 16.85 -20.59
CA GLU A 213 14.16 18.16 -20.70
C GLU A 213 12.81 18.18 -19.96
N LEU A 214 12.28 17.01 -19.59
CA LEU A 214 11.04 16.84 -18.85
C LEU A 214 11.27 16.49 -17.36
N LEU A 215 12.54 16.42 -16.91
CA LEU A 215 12.89 16.05 -15.54
C LEU A 215 13.46 17.24 -14.78
N ASP A 216 12.76 17.68 -13.75
CA ASP A 216 13.17 18.77 -12.85
C ASP A 216 13.75 18.27 -11.52
N CYS A 217 13.65 16.94 -11.26
CA CYS A 217 13.94 16.36 -9.95
C CYS A 217 15.39 15.88 -9.76
N MET A 218 16.20 15.78 -10.82
CA MET A 218 17.53 15.15 -10.76
C MET A 218 18.52 15.87 -9.83
N ASP A 219 18.40 17.20 -9.71
CA ASP A 219 19.25 18.01 -8.84
C ASP A 219 18.85 17.89 -7.35
N LEU A 220 17.67 17.34 -7.06
CA LEU A 220 17.16 17.15 -5.69
C LEU A 220 17.66 15.86 -5.04
N LEU A 221 18.23 14.94 -5.84
CA LEU A 221 18.61 13.60 -5.39
C LEU A 221 19.96 13.63 -4.65
N VAL A 222 20.08 12.79 -3.61
CA VAL A 222 21.37 12.53 -2.94
C VAL A 222 22.36 11.90 -3.92
N GLU A 223 23.66 12.23 -3.75
CA GLU A 223 24.71 11.71 -4.65
C GLU A 223 24.86 10.18 -4.58
N ASP A 224 24.54 9.57 -3.45
CA ASP A 224 24.66 8.13 -3.23
C ASP A 224 23.76 7.27 -4.12
N VAL A 225 22.67 7.82 -4.64
CA VAL A 225 21.73 7.11 -5.53
C VAL A 225 21.87 7.52 -7.00
N LYS A 226 22.82 8.43 -7.32
CA LYS A 226 23.13 8.82 -8.69
C LYS A 226 24.20 7.93 -9.31
N ASN A 227 24.13 7.73 -10.63
CA ASN A 227 25.14 7.00 -11.40
C ASN A 227 25.40 5.57 -10.90
N LEU A 228 24.37 4.89 -10.38
CA LEU A 228 24.52 3.51 -9.92
C LEU A 228 24.86 2.56 -11.09
N PRO A 229 25.57 1.45 -10.82
CA PRO A 229 26.10 0.55 -11.87
C PRO A 229 25.04 -0.05 -12.80
N TYR A 230 23.78 -0.14 -12.36
CA TYR A 230 22.69 -0.68 -13.16
C TYR A 230 22.20 0.30 -14.25
N ASP A 231 22.37 1.62 -14.03
CA ASP A 231 21.98 2.68 -14.98
C ASP A 231 22.95 3.88 -14.90
N PRO A 232 24.19 3.74 -15.42
CA PRO A 232 25.17 4.84 -15.38
C PRO A 232 24.65 6.09 -16.10
N GLY A 233 24.63 7.21 -15.35
CA GLY A 233 24.12 8.50 -15.83
C GLY A 233 22.63 8.70 -15.67
N ASN A 234 21.93 7.77 -15.00
CA ASN A 234 20.47 7.83 -14.80
C ASN A 234 19.73 8.10 -16.14
N VAL A 235 20.09 7.33 -17.17
CA VAL A 235 19.52 7.48 -18.50
C VAL A 235 18.10 6.93 -18.59
N TYR A 236 17.81 5.87 -17.83
CA TYR A 236 16.56 5.12 -17.89
C TYR A 236 15.72 5.23 -16.62
N SER A 237 16.32 5.67 -15.51
CA SER A 237 15.69 5.57 -14.20
C SER A 237 15.85 6.83 -13.34
N VAL A 238 14.83 7.11 -12.51
CA VAL A 238 14.89 8.08 -11.40
C VAL A 238 14.69 7.32 -10.10
N PRO A 239 15.63 7.40 -9.14
CA PRO A 239 15.49 6.78 -7.81
C PRO A 239 14.17 7.12 -7.14
N TYR A 240 13.55 6.11 -6.53
CA TYR A 240 12.25 6.23 -5.86
C TYR A 240 12.36 6.05 -4.34
N PHE A 241 12.98 4.96 -3.92
CA PHE A 241 13.41 4.69 -2.56
C PHE A 241 14.73 3.93 -2.56
N TRP A 242 15.46 3.99 -1.48
CA TRP A 242 16.66 3.22 -1.28
C TRP A 242 16.83 2.81 0.17
N GLY A 243 17.65 1.81 0.41
CA GLY A 243 17.84 1.31 1.75
C GLY A 243 18.84 0.18 1.81
N THR A 244 18.84 -0.49 2.96
CA THR A 244 19.68 -1.64 3.26
C THR A 244 18.83 -2.80 3.77
N VAL A 245 19.41 -4.00 3.79
CA VAL A 245 18.91 -5.14 4.54
C VAL A 245 19.77 -5.31 5.78
N GLY A 246 19.15 -5.52 6.92
CA GLY A 246 19.87 -5.67 8.19
C GLY A 246 19.17 -6.58 9.18
N ILE A 247 19.66 -6.56 10.40
CA ILE A 247 19.14 -7.37 11.50
C ILE A 247 18.25 -6.49 12.38
N VAL A 248 16.94 -6.78 12.40
CA VAL A 248 16.06 -6.26 13.46
C VAL A 248 16.19 -7.15 14.69
N TYR A 249 16.28 -6.57 15.87
CA TYR A 249 16.51 -7.33 17.10
C TYR A 249 15.81 -6.73 18.31
N ASP A 250 15.43 -7.57 19.25
CA ASP A 250 14.91 -7.19 20.56
C ASP A 250 16.07 -6.90 21.51
N LYS A 251 16.29 -5.60 21.84
CA LYS A 251 17.35 -5.12 22.75
C LYS A 251 17.30 -5.74 24.14
N THR A 252 16.17 -6.31 24.53
CA THR A 252 16.01 -7.00 25.81
C THR A 252 16.53 -8.43 25.79
N LYS A 253 16.75 -8.99 24.60
CA LYS A 253 17.19 -10.37 24.38
C LYS A 253 18.59 -10.46 23.75
N VAL A 254 18.93 -9.51 22.89
CA VAL A 254 20.19 -9.48 22.11
C VAL A 254 20.91 -8.16 22.38
N SER A 255 22.22 -8.21 22.66
CA SER A 255 23.02 -7.01 22.84
C SER A 255 23.75 -6.58 21.55
N GLU A 256 24.07 -5.28 21.44
CA GLU A 256 24.86 -4.77 20.29
C GLU A 256 26.27 -5.38 20.28
N GLU A 257 26.88 -5.61 21.46
CA GLU A 257 28.20 -6.26 21.55
C GLU A 257 28.20 -7.67 20.95
N GLU A 258 27.08 -8.39 21.10
CA GLU A 258 26.93 -9.72 20.52
C GLU A 258 26.75 -9.67 19.01
N LEU A 259 26.01 -8.66 18.50
CA LEU A 259 25.88 -8.41 17.09
C LEU A 259 27.21 -7.96 16.45
N ASP A 260 27.99 -7.11 17.14
CA ASP A 260 29.31 -6.69 16.69
C ASP A 260 30.30 -7.85 16.59
N GLU A 261 30.20 -8.84 17.51
CA GLU A 261 31.07 -10.02 17.53
C GLU A 261 30.70 -11.04 16.45
N LYS A 262 29.40 -11.26 16.22
CA LYS A 262 28.91 -12.36 15.39
C LYS A 262 28.48 -11.95 14.00
N GLY A 263 28.06 -10.68 13.79
CA GLY A 263 27.48 -10.24 12.53
C GLY A 263 26.32 -11.14 12.12
N PHE A 264 26.29 -11.57 10.87
CA PHE A 264 25.27 -12.50 10.38
C PHE A 264 25.39 -13.92 10.91
N ASP A 265 26.54 -14.33 11.48
CA ASP A 265 26.68 -15.64 12.13
C ASP A 265 25.79 -15.78 13.38
N ILE A 266 25.22 -14.67 13.90
CA ILE A 266 24.21 -14.73 14.97
C ILE A 266 23.00 -15.58 14.59
N PHE A 267 22.69 -15.69 13.29
CA PHE A 267 21.62 -16.55 12.77
C PHE A 267 21.93 -18.05 12.86
N LEU A 268 23.15 -18.42 13.27
CA LEU A 268 23.56 -19.80 13.59
C LEU A 268 23.74 -20.04 15.08
N ASP A 269 23.47 -19.04 15.92
CA ASP A 269 23.61 -19.20 17.38
C ASP A 269 22.40 -19.94 17.97
N GLU A 270 22.68 -21.14 18.50
CA GLU A 270 21.65 -22.02 19.09
C GLU A 270 20.88 -21.38 20.27
N THR A 271 21.39 -20.29 20.87
CA THR A 271 20.70 -19.51 21.89
C THR A 271 19.36 -18.98 21.39
N TYR A 272 19.28 -18.67 20.09
CA TYR A 272 18.10 -18.10 19.43
C TYR A 272 17.29 -19.12 18.61
N LYS A 273 17.53 -20.41 18.82
CA LYS A 273 16.81 -21.45 18.10
C LYS A 273 15.29 -21.31 18.25
N GLY A 274 14.59 -21.25 17.12
CA GLY A 274 13.13 -21.03 17.06
C GLY A 274 12.68 -19.59 17.37
N ASP A 275 13.62 -18.68 17.67
CA ASP A 275 13.34 -17.26 17.99
C ASP A 275 13.86 -16.30 16.91
N ILE A 276 13.83 -16.75 15.63
CA ILE A 276 14.38 -16.08 14.46
C ILE A 276 13.34 -15.98 13.35
N TYR A 277 13.28 -14.81 12.68
CA TYR A 277 12.64 -14.64 11.39
C TYR A 277 13.66 -14.53 10.26
N LEU A 278 13.40 -15.21 9.15
CA LEU A 278 14.08 -14.97 7.86
C LEU A 278 13.06 -14.39 6.87
N TYR A 279 13.51 -13.44 6.07
CA TYR A 279 12.69 -12.90 4.99
C TYR A 279 12.64 -13.89 3.81
N ASP A 280 11.46 -14.10 3.22
CA ASP A 280 11.24 -14.99 2.06
C ASP A 280 11.76 -14.33 0.78
N SER A 281 13.08 -14.14 0.73
CA SER A 281 13.82 -13.61 -0.40
C SER A 281 15.08 -14.43 -0.62
N GLU A 282 15.19 -15.06 -1.78
CA GLU A 282 16.38 -15.83 -2.15
C GLU A 282 17.62 -14.95 -2.19
N ARG A 283 17.51 -13.74 -2.74
CA ARG A 283 18.64 -12.80 -2.88
C ARG A 283 19.18 -12.36 -1.54
N ASP A 284 18.30 -11.96 -0.62
CA ASP A 284 18.70 -11.43 0.69
C ASP A 284 19.19 -12.55 1.60
N SER A 285 18.62 -13.75 1.50
CA SER A 285 19.12 -14.93 2.19
C SER A 285 20.53 -15.30 1.73
N PHE A 286 20.79 -15.32 0.41
CA PHE A 286 22.13 -15.56 -0.11
C PHE A 286 23.10 -14.43 0.23
N MET A 287 22.66 -13.16 0.18
CA MET A 287 23.47 -12.03 0.63
C MET A 287 23.95 -12.22 2.08
N MET A 288 23.02 -12.54 2.98
CA MET A 288 23.34 -12.80 4.39
C MET A 288 24.43 -13.89 4.55
N ALA A 289 24.25 -15.04 3.89
CA ALA A 289 25.19 -16.14 3.96
C ALA A 289 26.56 -15.81 3.33
N LEU A 290 26.56 -15.17 2.16
CA LEU A 290 27.79 -14.74 1.48
C LEU A 290 28.59 -13.75 2.33
N LYS A 291 27.90 -12.79 2.97
CA LYS A 291 28.55 -11.82 3.86
C LYS A 291 29.08 -12.46 5.13
N ALA A 292 28.33 -13.37 5.76
CA ALA A 292 28.82 -14.17 6.88
C ALA A 292 30.11 -14.93 6.55
N LEU A 293 30.23 -15.44 5.31
CA LEU A 293 31.41 -16.16 4.82
C LEU A 293 32.53 -15.22 4.30
N GLY A 294 32.30 -13.91 4.26
CA GLY A 294 33.29 -12.92 3.79
C GLY A 294 33.37 -12.80 2.27
N TYR A 295 32.36 -13.28 1.55
CA TYR A 295 32.28 -13.21 0.09
C TYR A 295 31.53 -11.96 -0.42
N SER A 296 31.72 -11.67 -1.69
CA SER A 296 30.89 -10.65 -2.36
C SER A 296 29.45 -11.14 -2.56
N MET A 297 28.46 -10.32 -2.22
CA MET A 297 27.07 -10.66 -2.51
C MET A 297 26.75 -10.75 -4.03
N ASN A 298 27.63 -10.21 -4.86
CA ASN A 298 27.50 -10.24 -6.32
C ASN A 298 28.39 -11.32 -6.97
N THR A 299 28.89 -12.26 -6.18
CA THR A 299 29.73 -13.35 -6.72
C THR A 299 28.96 -14.20 -7.71
N THR A 300 29.70 -14.70 -8.71
CA THR A 300 29.22 -15.73 -9.68
C THR A 300 30.06 -17.00 -9.56
N ASP A 301 30.92 -17.12 -8.55
CA ASP A 301 31.73 -18.32 -8.30
C ASP A 301 30.83 -19.43 -7.72
N GLU A 302 30.80 -20.56 -8.42
CA GLU A 302 29.96 -21.69 -8.03
C GLU A 302 30.33 -22.27 -6.66
N THR A 303 31.60 -22.18 -6.27
CA THR A 303 32.08 -22.68 -4.96
C THR A 303 31.57 -21.80 -3.84
N GLU A 304 31.71 -20.47 -3.97
CA GLU A 304 31.21 -19.50 -2.98
C GLU A 304 29.68 -19.58 -2.82
N LEU A 305 28.96 -19.75 -3.95
CA LEU A 305 27.50 -19.95 -3.93
C LEU A 305 27.12 -21.28 -3.25
N GLN A 306 27.90 -22.35 -3.46
CA GLN A 306 27.65 -23.64 -2.82
C GLN A 306 27.91 -23.56 -1.30
N GLU A 307 28.96 -22.87 -0.85
CA GLU A 307 29.25 -22.67 0.57
C GLU A 307 28.17 -21.81 1.24
N ALA A 308 27.67 -20.78 0.56
CA ALA A 308 26.55 -19.98 1.05
C ALA A 308 25.26 -20.79 1.18
N TYR A 309 24.99 -21.67 0.21
CA TYR A 309 23.85 -22.59 0.29
C TYR A 309 23.97 -23.55 1.49
N GLU A 310 25.17 -24.11 1.74
CA GLU A 310 25.42 -24.98 2.89
C GLU A 310 25.24 -24.25 4.23
N TRP A 311 25.67 -22.97 4.30
CA TRP A 311 25.43 -22.12 5.45
C TRP A 311 23.93 -21.90 5.70
N LEU A 312 23.15 -21.59 4.65
CA LEU A 312 21.68 -21.42 4.73
C LEU A 312 20.99 -22.74 5.11
N GLU A 313 21.41 -23.86 4.52
CA GLU A 313 20.88 -25.18 4.85
C GLU A 313 21.11 -25.49 6.34
N GLN A 314 22.31 -25.21 6.85
CA GLN A 314 22.61 -25.34 8.29
C GLN A 314 21.69 -24.45 9.12
N CYS A 315 21.52 -23.17 8.76
CA CYS A 315 20.64 -22.24 9.47
C CYS A 315 19.20 -22.80 9.55
N VAL A 316 18.62 -23.21 8.44
CA VAL A 316 17.25 -23.73 8.40
C VAL A 316 17.12 -25.03 9.21
N GLN A 317 18.10 -25.95 9.11
CA GLN A 317 18.03 -27.26 9.77
C GLN A 317 18.29 -27.19 11.28
N THR A 318 19.16 -26.27 11.72
CA THR A 318 19.56 -26.20 13.14
C THR A 318 18.76 -25.18 13.92
N MET A 319 18.45 -24.04 13.33
CA MET A 319 17.86 -22.90 14.03
C MET A 319 16.33 -22.87 13.96
N GLU A 320 15.71 -23.63 13.05
CA GLU A 320 14.27 -23.67 12.88
C GLU A 320 13.64 -22.26 12.72
N PRO A 321 14.18 -21.41 11.82
CA PRO A 321 13.66 -20.06 11.63
C PRO A 321 12.24 -20.13 11.04
N GLU A 322 11.45 -19.11 11.30
CA GLU A 322 10.18 -18.89 10.61
C GLU A 322 10.44 -18.00 9.39
N ILE A 323 10.11 -18.50 8.19
CA ILE A 323 10.28 -17.77 6.94
C ILE A 323 8.98 -17.01 6.67
N VAL A 324 9.08 -15.69 6.53
CA VAL A 324 7.94 -14.77 6.42
C VAL A 324 8.24 -13.68 5.39
N THR A 325 7.21 -12.99 4.94
CA THR A 325 7.30 -11.75 4.15
C THR A 325 6.98 -10.55 5.07
N ASP A 326 6.01 -9.74 4.75
CA ASP A 326 5.64 -8.52 5.49
C ASP A 326 5.13 -8.80 6.92
N GLU A 327 4.78 -10.05 7.23
CA GLU A 327 4.39 -10.46 8.60
C GLU A 327 5.49 -10.20 9.64
N ILE A 328 6.76 -10.12 9.21
CA ILE A 328 7.87 -9.79 10.11
C ILE A 328 7.68 -8.42 10.77
N ILE A 329 7.09 -7.46 10.07
CA ILE A 329 6.89 -6.09 10.52
C ILE A 329 6.05 -6.07 11.80
N ASP A 330 4.82 -6.58 11.73
CA ASP A 330 3.93 -6.64 12.88
C ASP A 330 4.43 -7.55 13.99
N ASN A 331 5.05 -8.66 13.62
CA ASN A 331 5.55 -9.64 14.56
C ASN A 331 6.74 -9.10 15.38
N MET A 332 7.68 -8.40 14.75
CA MET A 332 8.80 -7.78 15.45
C MET A 332 8.37 -6.56 16.25
N ALA A 333 7.44 -5.72 15.74
CA ALA A 333 6.86 -4.63 16.52
C ALA A 333 6.20 -5.13 17.82
N GLN A 334 5.64 -6.34 17.81
CA GLN A 334 5.07 -7.00 19.00
C GLN A 334 6.11 -7.74 19.87
N GLY A 335 7.40 -7.76 19.49
CA GLY A 335 8.46 -8.43 20.24
C GLY A 335 8.36 -9.96 20.27
N ARG A 336 7.77 -10.56 19.22
CA ARG A 336 7.49 -12.00 19.22
C ARG A 336 8.75 -12.87 19.14
N LYS A 337 9.80 -12.38 18.46
CA LYS A 337 11.09 -13.09 18.33
C LYS A 337 12.27 -12.19 18.69
N ALA A 338 13.44 -12.80 18.83
CA ALA A 338 14.66 -12.11 19.21
C ALA A 338 15.31 -11.40 18.03
N LEU A 339 15.32 -12.03 16.86
CA LEU A 339 16.06 -11.60 15.66
C LEU A 339 15.20 -11.74 14.40
N GLY A 340 15.49 -10.90 13.40
CA GLY A 340 14.95 -11.07 12.06
C GLY A 340 15.80 -10.37 11.00
N LEU A 341 15.86 -10.95 9.81
CA LEU A 341 16.40 -10.28 8.62
C LEU A 341 15.29 -9.42 8.01
N ILE A 342 15.54 -8.12 7.83
CA ILE A 342 14.50 -7.15 7.45
C ILE A 342 15.06 -6.02 6.58
N TYR A 343 14.24 -5.39 5.78
CA TYR A 343 14.54 -4.14 5.09
C TYR A 343 14.54 -2.95 6.05
N SER A 344 15.40 -1.97 5.79
CA SER A 344 15.62 -0.82 6.67
C SER A 344 14.36 0.05 6.85
N GLY A 345 13.52 0.21 5.81
CA GLY A 345 12.28 0.97 5.92
C GLY A 345 11.27 0.29 6.86
N ASP A 346 11.12 -1.02 6.75
CA ASP A 346 10.26 -1.79 7.65
C ASP A 346 10.80 -1.80 9.08
N ALA A 347 12.15 -1.86 9.24
CA ALA A 347 12.79 -1.72 10.54
C ALA A 347 12.54 -0.33 11.16
N SER A 348 12.52 0.73 10.35
CA SER A 348 12.18 2.08 10.82
C SER A 348 10.78 2.12 11.43
N TYR A 349 9.81 1.50 10.76
CA TYR A 349 8.46 1.37 11.29
C TYR A 349 8.42 0.53 12.58
N VAL A 350 9.07 -0.65 12.60
CA VAL A 350 9.14 -1.51 13.79
C VAL A 350 9.72 -0.76 14.99
N MET A 351 10.79 0.03 14.77
CA MET A 351 11.41 0.82 15.83
C MET A 351 10.54 1.99 16.30
N SER A 352 9.74 2.59 15.42
CA SER A 352 8.78 3.64 15.80
C SER A 352 7.64 3.12 16.65
N GLU A 353 7.21 1.86 16.45
CA GLU A 353 6.14 1.23 17.21
C GLU A 353 6.62 0.59 18.53
N ASN A 354 7.92 0.22 18.62
CA ASN A 354 8.47 -0.45 19.80
C ASN A 354 9.89 -0.01 20.09
N GLU A 355 10.08 0.78 21.15
CA GLU A 355 11.39 1.30 21.60
C GLU A 355 12.41 0.21 22.01
N ASN A 356 11.96 -1.02 22.31
CA ASN A 356 12.83 -2.15 22.59
C ASN A 356 13.42 -2.79 21.34
N MET A 357 12.94 -2.44 20.15
CA MET A 357 13.52 -2.93 18.91
C MET A 357 14.72 -2.08 18.49
N GLY A 358 15.69 -2.74 17.87
CA GLY A 358 16.85 -2.12 17.26
C GLY A 358 17.05 -2.62 15.83
N PHE A 359 17.83 -1.87 15.06
CA PHE A 359 18.28 -2.27 13.74
C PHE A 359 19.81 -2.21 13.70
N TYR A 360 20.42 -3.29 13.24
CA TYR A 360 21.86 -3.45 13.17
C TYR A 360 22.31 -3.79 11.75
N LEU A 361 23.34 -3.09 11.29
CA LEU A 361 24.02 -3.35 10.03
C LEU A 361 25.38 -3.98 10.31
N PRO A 362 25.60 -5.26 9.95
CA PRO A 362 26.85 -5.97 10.22
C PRO A 362 28.07 -5.32 9.58
N ASN A 363 29.23 -5.40 10.24
CA ASN A 363 30.46 -4.79 9.78
C ASN A 363 31.04 -5.44 8.51
N GLU A 364 30.69 -6.68 8.23
CA GLU A 364 31.03 -7.38 6.98
C GLU A 364 30.28 -6.84 5.74
N GLY A 365 29.36 -5.91 5.94
CA GLY A 365 28.57 -5.30 4.89
C GLY A 365 27.24 -5.98 4.66
N THR A 366 26.41 -5.34 3.83
CA THR A 366 25.07 -5.80 3.50
C THR A 366 24.66 -5.35 2.11
N ASN A 367 23.44 -5.69 1.70
CA ASN A 367 22.82 -5.20 0.49
C ASN A 367 22.40 -3.72 0.65
N ILE A 368 22.88 -2.87 -0.26
CA ILE A 368 22.29 -1.55 -0.52
C ILE A 368 21.51 -1.67 -1.82
N TRP A 369 20.24 -1.43 -1.76
CA TRP A 369 19.34 -1.51 -2.90
C TRP A 369 18.75 -0.13 -3.22
N CYS A 370 18.38 0.07 -4.47
CA CYS A 370 17.71 1.27 -4.94
C CYS A 370 16.59 0.88 -5.91
N ASP A 371 15.37 1.12 -5.50
CA ASP A 371 14.22 1.00 -6.40
C ASP A 371 14.03 2.30 -7.15
N ALA A 372 13.71 2.22 -8.43
CA ALA A 372 13.61 3.40 -9.26
C ALA A 372 12.44 3.35 -10.25
N MET A 373 12.00 4.52 -10.63
CA MET A 373 10.95 4.74 -11.61
C MET A 373 11.52 4.64 -13.02
N VAL A 374 10.92 3.78 -13.85
CA VAL A 374 11.30 3.58 -15.25
C VAL A 374 10.08 3.60 -16.16
N ILE A 375 10.25 4.05 -17.40
CA ILE A 375 9.19 4.13 -18.40
C ILE A 375 9.35 2.95 -19.38
N PRO A 376 8.36 2.04 -19.50
CA PRO A 376 8.39 0.96 -20.47
C PRO A 376 8.52 1.46 -21.89
N SER A 377 9.17 0.64 -22.77
CA SER A 377 9.34 1.00 -24.19
C SER A 377 8.02 1.10 -24.96
N ASN A 378 6.93 0.48 -24.45
CA ASN A 378 5.57 0.53 -25.03
C ASN A 378 4.61 1.45 -24.28
N ALA A 379 5.10 2.35 -23.43
CA ALA A 379 4.28 3.32 -22.70
C ALA A 379 3.52 4.24 -23.66
N GLU A 380 2.25 4.51 -23.35
CA GLU A 380 1.37 5.36 -24.16
C GLU A 380 1.38 6.83 -23.71
N ASN A 381 1.63 7.09 -22.41
CA ASN A 381 1.54 8.44 -21.80
C ASN A 381 2.88 8.88 -21.21
N VAL A 382 3.91 8.93 -22.05
CA VAL A 382 5.31 9.18 -21.63
C VAL A 382 5.48 10.55 -20.94
N GLU A 383 4.86 11.63 -21.45
CA GLU A 383 4.94 12.96 -20.83
C GLU A 383 4.27 12.97 -19.44
N LEU A 384 3.11 12.31 -19.32
CA LEU A 384 2.39 12.19 -18.05
C LEU A 384 3.18 11.34 -17.04
N ALA A 385 3.92 10.34 -17.50
CA ALA A 385 4.82 9.56 -16.65
C ALA A 385 5.97 10.43 -16.10
N HIS A 386 6.57 11.30 -16.92
CA HIS A 386 7.58 12.25 -16.44
C HIS A 386 7.01 13.26 -15.43
N GLU A 387 5.77 13.73 -15.65
CA GLU A 387 5.08 14.60 -14.70
C GLU A 387 4.87 13.91 -13.35
N PHE A 388 4.49 12.63 -13.35
CA PHE A 388 4.38 11.85 -12.10
C PHE A 388 5.74 11.66 -11.41
N ILE A 389 6.80 11.39 -12.18
CA ILE A 389 8.16 11.29 -11.65
C ILE A 389 8.57 12.59 -10.95
N ASN A 390 8.38 13.74 -11.59
CA ASN A 390 8.69 15.03 -10.98
C ASN A 390 7.84 15.30 -9.74
N PHE A 391 6.54 14.99 -9.80
CA PHE A 391 5.61 15.19 -8.69
C PHE A 391 6.04 14.41 -7.45
N VAL A 392 6.27 13.09 -7.59
CA VAL A 392 6.61 12.23 -6.45
C VAL A 392 8.04 12.46 -5.94
N SER A 393 8.92 13.01 -6.78
CA SER A 393 10.30 13.37 -6.42
C SER A 393 10.44 14.81 -5.92
N SER A 394 9.38 15.65 -6.03
CA SER A 394 9.35 17.00 -5.43
C SER A 394 9.50 16.91 -3.90
N TYR A 395 9.76 18.03 -3.23
CA TYR A 395 9.88 18.03 -1.78
C TYR A 395 8.59 17.52 -1.12
N GLU A 396 7.42 18.07 -1.50
CA GLU A 396 6.14 17.71 -0.93
C GLU A 396 5.77 16.24 -1.21
N GLY A 397 5.91 15.82 -2.47
CA GLY A 397 5.59 14.44 -2.86
C GLY A 397 6.53 13.43 -2.22
N ALA A 398 7.82 13.69 -2.21
CA ALA A 398 8.83 12.82 -1.60
C ALA A 398 8.69 12.75 -0.07
N TYR A 399 8.33 13.88 0.57
CA TYR A 399 8.09 13.94 2.01
C TYR A 399 6.88 13.07 2.39
N ASP A 400 5.73 13.31 1.78
CA ASP A 400 4.50 12.56 2.08
C ASP A 400 4.66 11.06 1.78
N ASN A 401 5.38 10.75 0.70
CA ASN A 401 5.65 9.37 0.30
C ASN A 401 6.58 8.65 1.29
N SER A 402 7.71 9.26 1.65
CA SER A 402 8.68 8.67 2.56
C SER A 402 8.20 8.62 4.02
N ASP A 403 7.52 9.67 4.48
CA ASP A 403 6.96 9.72 5.84
C ASP A 403 5.92 8.61 6.06
N TYR A 404 5.10 8.34 5.02
CA TYR A 404 4.09 7.29 5.08
C TYR A 404 4.67 5.87 4.95
N VAL A 405 5.54 5.66 3.95
CA VAL A 405 6.05 4.32 3.61
C VAL A 405 7.15 3.87 4.58
N GLY A 406 7.95 4.80 5.11
CA GLY A 406 9.04 4.52 6.05
C GLY A 406 10.39 4.27 5.39
N TYR A 407 10.47 4.26 4.04
CA TYR A 407 11.73 4.08 3.32
C TYR A 407 12.44 5.41 3.07
N THR A 408 13.77 5.34 2.99
CA THR A 408 14.63 6.51 2.81
C THR A 408 14.33 7.20 1.49
N SER A 409 14.02 8.49 1.58
CA SER A 409 13.82 9.33 0.40
C SER A 409 15.14 9.51 -0.36
N PRO A 410 15.14 9.41 -1.69
CA PRO A 410 16.27 9.84 -2.49
C PRO A 410 16.41 11.36 -2.57
N ASN A 411 15.39 12.14 -2.17
CA ASN A 411 15.44 13.59 -2.10
C ASN A 411 16.26 14.02 -0.87
N GLU A 412 17.37 14.75 -1.08
CA GLU A 412 18.33 15.10 -0.04
C GLU A 412 17.71 15.93 1.09
N GLU A 413 16.88 16.92 0.74
CA GLU A 413 16.23 17.80 1.71
C GLU A 413 15.18 17.04 2.54
N VAL A 414 14.41 16.15 1.92
CA VAL A 414 13.43 15.31 2.60
C VAL A 414 14.10 14.31 3.53
N MET A 415 15.15 13.63 3.07
CA MET A 415 15.92 12.71 3.91
C MET A 415 16.45 13.44 5.16
N ALA A 416 17.05 14.62 4.97
CA ALA A 416 17.55 15.44 6.08
C ALA A 416 16.44 15.92 7.01
N THR A 417 15.27 16.27 6.49
CA THR A 417 14.12 16.73 7.30
C THR A 417 13.54 15.60 8.13
N LEU A 418 13.31 14.43 7.54
CA LEU A 418 12.68 13.29 8.24
C LEU A 418 13.59 12.66 9.29
N SER A 419 14.93 12.69 9.08
CA SER A 419 15.91 12.16 10.04
C SER A 419 16.44 13.20 11.03
N GLY A 420 16.19 14.49 10.78
CA GLY A 420 16.67 15.60 11.61
C GLY A 420 15.86 15.83 12.88
N GLU A 421 16.23 16.89 13.63
CA GLU A 421 15.55 17.27 14.87
C GLU A 421 14.06 17.56 14.64
N GLY A 422 13.18 16.83 15.30
CA GLY A 422 11.73 16.91 15.16
C GLY A 422 11.14 16.15 13.96
N GLY A 423 11.96 15.47 13.17
CA GLY A 423 11.50 14.61 12.07
C GLY A 423 10.94 13.28 12.56
N THR A 424 10.11 12.64 11.74
CA THR A 424 9.44 11.37 12.07
C THR A 424 10.43 10.26 12.41
N TYR A 425 11.60 10.27 11.78
CA TYR A 425 12.65 9.24 11.92
C TYR A 425 13.88 9.76 12.69
N GLU A 426 13.71 10.81 13.52
CA GLU A 426 14.79 11.30 14.39
C GLU A 426 15.30 10.18 15.30
N GLY A 427 16.61 9.92 15.23
CA GLY A 427 17.30 8.89 16.05
C GLY A 427 17.05 7.46 15.58
N ILE A 428 16.32 7.23 14.48
CA ILE A 428 16.13 5.90 13.90
C ILE A 428 17.23 5.63 12.89
N ASN A 429 18.21 4.83 13.28
CA ASN A 429 19.38 4.52 12.47
C ASN A 429 19.05 3.69 11.20
N ALA A 430 17.90 3.02 11.18
CA ALA A 430 17.42 2.27 10.01
C ALA A 430 17.03 3.16 8.83
N TYR A 431 16.62 4.43 9.10
CA TYR A 431 16.17 5.33 8.06
C TYR A 431 17.32 5.88 7.19
N ILE A 432 18.54 6.02 7.73
CA ILE A 432 19.68 6.52 6.96
C ILE A 432 20.60 5.36 6.60
N PRO A 433 20.65 4.95 5.30
CA PRO A 433 21.59 3.92 4.87
C PRO A 433 23.04 4.33 5.09
N ARG A 434 23.89 3.38 5.48
CA ARG A 434 25.32 3.64 5.59
C ARG A 434 25.95 3.76 4.20
N SER A 435 26.70 4.85 3.99
CA SER A 435 27.38 5.11 2.71
C SER A 435 28.78 4.49 2.61
N ASP A 436 29.30 3.90 3.70
CA ASP A 436 30.64 3.33 3.80
C ASP A 436 30.72 1.84 3.36
N TYR A 437 29.60 1.25 2.98
CA TYR A 437 29.59 -0.09 2.38
C TYR A 437 29.95 -0.06 0.90
N GLU A 438 30.64 -1.10 0.42
CA GLU A 438 30.84 -1.33 -1.01
C GLU A 438 29.47 -1.47 -1.72
N LYS A 439 29.27 -0.66 -2.76
CA LYS A 439 28.08 -0.68 -3.60
C LYS A 439 28.23 -1.69 -4.71
#